data_9ba80eeec742abc018d411eef63ed057
#
_entry.id   9ba80eeec742abc018d411eef63ed057
#
_cell.length_a   1.000
_cell.length_b   1.000
_cell.length_c   1.000
_cell.angle_alpha   90.00
_cell.angle_beta   90.00
_cell.angle_gamma   90.00
#
_symmetry.space_group_name_H-M   'P 1'
#
loop_
_entity.id
_entity.type
_entity.pdbx_description
1 polymer ?
#
loop_
_entity_poly.entity_id
_entity_poly.type
_entity_poly.pdbx_seq_one_letter_code
_entity_poly.pdbx_strand_id
1 'polypeptide(L)'
;LSGTGHRLRAAGGALAAVGLAALAANAEPPAPQEPRAFDTPNDGGRSITITWSAPPGAAEGIVVRIERIGNDGVSILAGEAPLAAGVFHDAPDAEGQTGPEDGVDFMYRLTAVEAGTTGAPVGVGPAQARPQLFHRERWNVLLLLLGIVALVLTNVWRASRGARFPIRRLAPVEAIDEAVGRATEMGRPVLYVPGIENVEDIQTIASMLILERIAEKTAGYDVPLHVPVRTPFVLAVADEVVRNGCTAAGRPDAYRPDAIRFISEEQFAYCAGVNGTILREKPAANLYMGRFFAESLIFAETGFAAGSIQIAGTAEVTQLPFFIAACDYTLIGEEFFAASASLSGDPALLATLKAADWAKALLVGMLVTGAVLQSFGIAGFREWFLVR
;
A
#
# COMPACT_ATOMS: atom_id res chain seq x y z
N LEU A 1 31.65 -7.40 -71.05
CA LEU A 1 30.23 -7.69 -71.23
C LEU A 1 29.64 -8.27 -69.90
N SER A 2 29.46 -7.48 -68.85
CA SER A 2 28.58 -7.86 -67.71
C SER A 2 28.32 -6.57 -66.88
N GLY A 3 27.26 -5.83 -67.24
CA GLY A 3 27.02 -4.57 -66.52
C GLY A 3 25.61 -4.01 -66.61
N THR A 4 24.63 -4.78 -67.14
CA THR A 4 23.28 -4.30 -67.39
C THR A 4 22.15 -5.04 -66.66
N GLY A 5 22.44 -6.06 -65.86
CA GLY A 5 21.42 -6.84 -65.15
C GLY A 5 21.00 -6.35 -63.77
N HIS A 6 21.78 -5.49 -63.13
CA HIS A 6 21.52 -5.08 -61.73
C HIS A 6 20.61 -3.82 -61.55
N ARG A 7 20.46 -2.97 -62.60
CA ARG A 7 19.65 -1.74 -62.52
C ARG A 7 18.16 -1.92 -62.72
N LEU A 8 17.73 -3.01 -63.33
CA LEU A 8 16.28 -3.29 -63.54
C LEU A 8 15.61 -3.94 -62.35
N ARG A 9 16.34 -4.63 -61.44
CA ARG A 9 15.75 -5.21 -60.24
C ARG A 9 15.52 -4.17 -59.08
N ALA A 10 16.36 -3.11 -59.04
CA ALA A 10 16.18 -2.05 -58.03
C ALA A 10 15.00 -1.12 -58.34
N ALA A 11 14.67 -0.87 -59.59
CA ALA A 11 13.52 -0.05 -59.95
C ALA A 11 12.17 -0.73 -59.74
N GLY A 12 12.09 -2.06 -59.91
CA GLY A 12 10.87 -2.82 -59.63
C GLY A 12 10.53 -2.95 -58.18
N GLY A 13 11.55 -3.02 -57.28
CA GLY A 13 11.38 -3.05 -55.82
C GLY A 13 10.89 -1.73 -55.25
N ALA A 14 11.38 -0.61 -55.77
CA ALA A 14 10.98 0.74 -55.31
C ALA A 14 9.54 1.08 -55.76
N LEU A 15 9.12 0.69 -56.95
CA LEU A 15 7.72 0.86 -57.44
C LEU A 15 6.73 -0.05 -56.68
N ALA A 16 7.13 -1.25 -56.31
CA ALA A 16 6.27 -2.13 -55.52
C ALA A 16 6.12 -1.64 -54.09
N ALA A 17 7.21 -1.09 -53.45
CA ALA A 17 7.17 -0.50 -52.13
C ALA A 17 6.34 0.78 -52.05
N VAL A 18 6.43 1.65 -53.11
CA VAL A 18 5.60 2.86 -53.22
C VAL A 18 4.14 2.49 -53.46
N GLY A 19 3.87 1.45 -54.28
CA GLY A 19 2.50 0.95 -54.49
C GLY A 19 1.86 0.33 -53.24
N LEU A 20 2.60 -0.40 -52.41
CA LEU A 20 2.11 -0.92 -51.13
C LEU A 20 1.91 0.21 -50.10
N ALA A 21 2.79 1.20 -50.04
CA ALA A 21 2.64 2.36 -49.17
C ALA A 21 1.42 3.23 -49.56
N ALA A 22 1.14 3.38 -50.88
CA ALA A 22 -0.03 4.10 -51.38
C ALA A 22 -1.35 3.33 -51.15
N LEU A 23 -1.34 1.99 -51.14
CA LEU A 23 -2.50 1.17 -50.78
C LEU A 23 -2.78 1.21 -49.28
N ALA A 24 -1.73 1.32 -48.43
CA ALA A 24 -1.90 1.44 -46.98
C ALA A 24 -2.43 2.86 -46.57
N ALA A 25 -2.14 3.89 -47.37
CA ALA A 25 -2.62 5.26 -47.12
C ALA A 25 -4.12 5.48 -47.37
N ASN A 26 -4.83 4.52 -47.94
CA ASN A 26 -6.28 4.56 -48.16
C ASN A 26 -7.08 3.48 -47.38
N ALA A 27 -6.45 2.79 -46.46
CA ALA A 27 -7.17 1.86 -45.59
C ALA A 27 -8.01 2.66 -44.59
N GLU A 28 -9.29 2.39 -44.48
CA GLU A 28 -10.18 2.96 -43.50
C GLU A 28 -9.69 2.61 -42.08
N PRO A 29 -9.55 3.59 -41.15
CA PRO A 29 -9.11 3.33 -39.80
C PRO A 29 -9.98 2.26 -39.13
N PRO A 30 -9.39 1.29 -38.42
CA PRO A 30 -10.15 0.19 -37.80
C PRO A 30 -11.08 0.76 -36.72
N ALA A 31 -12.33 0.30 -36.74
CA ALA A 31 -13.35 0.73 -35.78
C ALA A 31 -13.04 0.20 -34.35
N PRO A 32 -13.38 0.98 -33.31
CA PRO A 32 -13.33 0.52 -31.91
C PRO A 32 -14.18 -0.76 -31.72
N GLN A 33 -13.64 -1.76 -31.02
CA GLN A 33 -14.32 -3.04 -30.78
C GLN A 33 -14.97 -3.05 -29.40
N GLU A 34 -16.09 -3.76 -29.28
CA GLU A 34 -16.85 -3.94 -28.03
C GLU A 34 -17.10 -2.65 -27.25
N PRO A 35 -17.58 -1.56 -27.88
CA PRO A 35 -17.81 -0.32 -27.18
C PRO A 35 -18.93 -0.47 -26.16
N ARG A 36 -18.74 0.12 -24.97
CA ARG A 36 -19.73 0.18 -23.90
C ARG A 36 -19.82 1.61 -23.37
N ALA A 37 -21.02 2.05 -23.04
CA ALA A 37 -21.26 3.31 -22.34
C ALA A 37 -22.08 3.03 -21.09
N PHE A 38 -21.65 3.53 -19.96
CA PHE A 38 -22.30 3.34 -18.68
C PHE A 38 -22.07 4.55 -17.76
N ASP A 39 -22.92 4.66 -16.75
CA ASP A 39 -22.81 5.68 -15.72
C ASP A 39 -21.44 5.62 -15.00
N THR A 40 -20.79 6.76 -14.85
CA THR A 40 -19.51 6.81 -14.15
C THR A 40 -19.74 6.52 -12.67
N PRO A 41 -19.15 5.43 -12.11
CA PRO A 41 -19.43 5.04 -10.74
C PRO A 41 -18.76 5.96 -9.72
N ASN A 42 -19.41 6.16 -8.57
CA ASN A 42 -18.92 6.94 -7.40
C ASN A 42 -18.69 8.43 -7.70
N ASP A 43 -19.49 9.01 -8.56
CA ASP A 43 -19.42 10.42 -8.86
C ASP A 43 -20.68 11.21 -8.40
N GLY A 44 -20.63 12.52 -8.55
CA GLY A 44 -21.74 13.42 -8.25
C GLY A 44 -22.83 13.46 -9.34
N GLY A 45 -22.77 12.57 -10.34
CA GLY A 45 -23.59 12.60 -11.55
C GLY A 45 -22.95 13.44 -12.67
N ARG A 46 -23.68 13.60 -13.79
CA ARG A 46 -23.27 14.37 -14.95
C ARG A 46 -22.02 13.85 -15.65
N SER A 47 -21.71 12.56 -15.48
CA SER A 47 -20.64 11.91 -16.24
C SER A 47 -20.99 10.49 -16.70
N ILE A 48 -20.52 10.15 -17.90
CA ILE A 48 -20.70 8.82 -18.52
C ILE A 48 -19.32 8.33 -18.96
N THR A 49 -19.01 7.10 -18.61
CA THR A 49 -17.77 6.41 -19.02
C THR A 49 -18.04 5.60 -20.28
N ILE A 50 -17.22 5.82 -21.29
CA ILE A 50 -17.23 5.07 -22.54
C ILE A 50 -15.95 4.25 -22.60
N THR A 51 -16.08 2.94 -22.87
CA THR A 51 -14.93 2.04 -23.00
C THR A 51 -14.97 1.31 -24.32
N TRP A 52 -13.82 0.92 -24.86
CA TRP A 52 -13.68 0.13 -26.09
C TRP A 52 -12.37 -0.67 -26.04
N SER A 53 -12.26 -1.64 -26.95
CA SER A 53 -11.01 -2.36 -27.18
C SER A 53 -10.39 -1.92 -28.51
N ALA A 54 -9.08 -1.72 -28.51
CA ALA A 54 -8.35 -1.51 -29.76
C ALA A 54 -8.18 -2.83 -30.50
N PRO A 55 -8.43 -2.88 -31.83
CA PRO A 55 -8.17 -4.07 -32.63
C PRO A 55 -6.69 -4.47 -32.59
N PRO A 56 -6.36 -5.77 -32.65
CA PRO A 56 -4.98 -6.23 -32.72
C PRO A 56 -4.26 -5.65 -33.94
N GLY A 57 -3.09 -5.01 -33.71
CA GLY A 57 -2.30 -4.41 -34.79
C GLY A 57 -2.75 -3.03 -35.23
N ALA A 58 -3.63 -2.35 -34.51
CA ALA A 58 -3.97 -0.95 -34.79
C ALA A 58 -2.74 -0.06 -34.72
N ALA A 59 -2.60 0.88 -35.68
CA ALA A 59 -1.46 1.78 -35.75
C ALA A 59 -1.46 2.76 -34.55
N GLU A 60 -0.28 3.14 -34.10
CA GLU A 60 -0.11 4.24 -33.14
C GLU A 60 -0.50 5.56 -33.83
N GLY A 61 -1.35 6.36 -33.16
CA GLY A 61 -1.78 7.68 -33.67
C GLY A 61 -3.24 7.75 -34.14
N ILE A 62 -3.99 6.63 -34.10
CA ILE A 62 -5.43 6.63 -34.35
C ILE A 62 -6.15 7.28 -33.14
N VAL A 63 -7.01 8.26 -33.43
CA VAL A 63 -7.82 8.96 -32.44
C VAL A 63 -9.28 8.55 -32.61
N VAL A 64 -9.97 8.27 -31.52
CA VAL A 64 -11.43 8.05 -31.51
C VAL A 64 -12.12 9.37 -31.21
N ARG A 65 -12.92 9.86 -32.13
CA ARG A 65 -13.84 10.96 -31.93
C ARG A 65 -15.11 10.46 -31.31
N ILE A 66 -15.52 11.04 -30.19
CA ILE A 66 -16.70 10.64 -29.43
C ILE A 66 -17.74 11.74 -29.49
N GLU A 67 -18.90 11.43 -30.08
CA GLU A 67 -20.04 12.33 -30.17
C GLU A 67 -21.15 11.83 -29.27
N ARG A 68 -21.72 12.71 -28.45
CA ARG A 68 -22.89 12.46 -27.60
C ARG A 68 -24.14 12.88 -28.36
N ILE A 69 -25.14 12.03 -28.41
CA ILE A 69 -26.41 12.23 -29.10
C ILE A 69 -27.53 12.21 -28.07
N GLY A 70 -28.20 13.33 -27.90
CA GLY A 70 -29.36 13.46 -27.02
C GLY A 70 -30.63 12.87 -27.63
N ASN A 71 -31.71 12.83 -26.84
CA ASN A 71 -33.04 12.39 -27.30
C ASN A 71 -33.65 13.30 -28.36
N ASP A 72 -33.17 14.50 -28.51
CA ASP A 72 -33.51 15.46 -29.57
C ASP A 72 -32.82 15.16 -30.91
N GLY A 73 -31.93 14.17 -30.95
CA GLY A 73 -31.13 13.81 -32.11
C GLY A 73 -29.96 14.74 -32.40
N VAL A 74 -29.71 15.73 -31.54
CA VAL A 74 -28.56 16.65 -31.69
C VAL A 74 -27.28 15.91 -31.27
N SER A 75 -26.29 15.95 -32.17
CA SER A 75 -24.95 15.40 -31.90
C SER A 75 -24.02 16.48 -31.42
N ILE A 76 -23.39 16.29 -30.30
CA ILE A 76 -22.41 17.19 -29.69
C ILE A 76 -21.09 16.43 -29.56
N LEU A 77 -19.98 17.06 -29.95
CA LEU A 77 -18.65 16.48 -29.74
C LEU A 77 -18.38 16.44 -28.25
N ALA A 78 -18.31 15.24 -27.69
CA ALA A 78 -17.96 15.01 -26.29
C ALA A 78 -16.44 15.02 -26.04
N GLY A 79 -15.66 14.69 -27.09
CA GLY A 79 -14.19 14.76 -27.02
C GLY A 79 -13.52 13.78 -27.97
N GLU A 80 -12.21 13.74 -27.86
CA GLU A 80 -11.35 12.83 -28.62
C GLU A 80 -10.37 12.12 -27.68
N ALA A 81 -10.11 10.83 -27.94
CA ALA A 81 -9.16 10.05 -27.17
C ALA A 81 -8.38 9.07 -28.07
N PRO A 82 -7.11 8.74 -27.77
CA PRO A 82 -6.37 7.73 -28.52
C PRO A 82 -7.11 6.39 -28.53
N LEU A 83 -7.14 5.69 -29.67
CA LEU A 83 -7.77 4.36 -29.78
C LEU A 83 -7.18 3.38 -28.76
N ALA A 84 -5.87 3.48 -28.50
CA ALA A 84 -5.16 2.67 -27.54
C ALA A 84 -5.52 2.94 -26.06
N ALA A 85 -6.11 4.11 -25.76
CA ALA A 85 -6.52 4.46 -24.40
C ALA A 85 -7.65 3.56 -23.90
N GLY A 86 -8.53 3.12 -24.77
CA GLY A 86 -9.62 2.19 -24.44
C GLY A 86 -10.71 2.76 -23.53
N VAL A 87 -10.60 4.02 -23.09
CA VAL A 87 -11.53 4.67 -22.17
C VAL A 87 -11.60 6.17 -22.41
N PHE A 88 -12.80 6.72 -22.24
CA PHE A 88 -13.08 8.17 -22.24
C PHE A 88 -14.15 8.47 -21.19
N HIS A 89 -14.00 9.59 -20.51
CA HIS A 89 -14.99 10.11 -19.55
C HIS A 89 -15.63 11.38 -20.09
N ASP A 90 -16.90 11.28 -20.45
CA ASP A 90 -17.72 12.44 -20.80
C ASP A 90 -18.24 13.09 -19.53
N ALA A 91 -17.61 14.16 -19.10
CA ALA A 91 -17.91 14.89 -17.87
C ALA A 91 -17.77 16.41 -18.11
N PRO A 92 -18.38 17.25 -17.27
CA PRO A 92 -18.17 18.70 -17.35
C PRO A 92 -16.70 19.03 -17.08
N ASP A 93 -16.11 19.87 -17.91
CA ASP A 93 -14.73 20.31 -17.75
C ASP A 93 -14.61 21.79 -17.37
N ALA A 94 -13.38 22.24 -17.06
CA ALA A 94 -13.07 23.62 -16.72
C ALA A 94 -13.12 24.59 -17.95
N GLU A 95 -13.13 24.06 -19.16
CA GLU A 95 -13.14 24.82 -20.41
C GLU A 95 -14.56 25.14 -20.89
N GLY A 96 -15.59 24.70 -20.18
CA GLY A 96 -16.99 25.01 -20.40
C GLY A 96 -17.78 23.96 -21.18
N GLN A 97 -17.21 22.76 -21.35
CA GLN A 97 -17.98 21.64 -21.90
C GLN A 97 -19.03 21.19 -20.87
N THR A 98 -20.28 21.14 -21.30
CA THR A 98 -21.37 20.64 -20.50
C THR A 98 -21.40 19.10 -20.54
N GLY A 99 -21.20 18.44 -19.39
CA GLY A 99 -21.38 16.99 -19.28
C GLY A 99 -22.83 16.57 -19.56
N PRO A 100 -23.09 15.25 -19.62
CA PRO A 100 -24.44 14.72 -19.77
C PRO A 100 -25.35 15.13 -18.60
N GLU A 101 -26.62 15.39 -18.85
CA GLU A 101 -27.60 15.68 -17.81
C GLU A 101 -28.01 14.42 -17.09
N ASP A 102 -28.23 14.52 -15.75
CA ASP A 102 -28.66 13.40 -14.95
C ASP A 102 -30.09 12.95 -15.32
N GLY A 103 -30.24 11.62 -15.43
CA GLY A 103 -31.54 11.04 -15.71
C GLY A 103 -31.96 11.08 -17.18
N VAL A 104 -31.12 11.59 -18.09
CA VAL A 104 -31.36 11.63 -19.52
C VAL A 104 -30.58 10.50 -20.22
N ASP A 105 -31.24 9.83 -21.16
CA ASP A 105 -30.60 8.80 -21.98
C ASP A 105 -29.80 9.45 -23.11
N PHE A 106 -28.53 9.07 -23.22
CA PHE A 106 -27.64 9.48 -24.30
C PHE A 106 -27.14 8.28 -25.09
N MET A 107 -27.07 8.47 -26.42
CA MET A 107 -26.36 7.56 -27.31
C MET A 107 -25.01 8.17 -27.63
N TYR A 108 -24.01 7.34 -27.82
CA TYR A 108 -22.68 7.78 -28.25
C TYR A 108 -22.32 7.20 -29.59
N ARG A 109 -21.62 8.01 -30.39
CA ARG A 109 -21.07 7.61 -31.68
C ARG A 109 -19.55 7.71 -31.59
N LEU A 110 -18.87 6.60 -31.81
CA LEU A 110 -17.42 6.50 -31.82
C LEU A 110 -16.94 6.39 -33.25
N THR A 111 -16.05 7.28 -33.67
CA THR A 111 -15.50 7.28 -35.03
C THR A 111 -13.97 7.32 -34.95
N ALA A 112 -13.30 6.28 -35.46
CA ALA A 112 -11.84 6.27 -35.55
C ALA A 112 -11.38 7.26 -36.66
N VAL A 113 -10.37 8.06 -36.36
CA VAL A 113 -9.79 9.05 -37.27
C VAL A 113 -8.28 8.87 -37.33
N GLU A 114 -7.72 8.73 -38.52
CA GLU A 114 -6.30 8.64 -38.79
C GLU A 114 -5.90 9.55 -39.95
N ALA A 115 -4.98 10.47 -39.70
CA ALA A 115 -4.47 11.41 -40.73
C ALA A 115 -5.55 12.08 -41.59
N GLY A 116 -6.72 12.40 -41.00
CA GLY A 116 -7.83 13.04 -41.70
C GLY A 116 -8.80 12.05 -42.39
N THR A 117 -8.52 10.75 -42.40
CA THR A 117 -9.45 9.71 -42.88
C THR A 117 -10.31 9.23 -41.70
N THR A 118 -11.63 9.16 -41.93
CA THR A 118 -12.59 8.71 -40.92
C THR A 118 -13.02 7.27 -41.22
N GLY A 119 -13.00 6.43 -40.16
CA GLY A 119 -13.51 5.07 -40.24
C GLY A 119 -15.02 4.96 -40.07
N ALA A 120 -15.53 3.75 -40.10
CA ALA A 120 -16.93 3.47 -39.88
C ALA A 120 -17.35 3.86 -38.43
N PRO A 121 -18.45 4.62 -38.26
CA PRO A 121 -18.93 5.00 -36.94
C PRO A 121 -19.58 3.81 -36.24
N VAL A 122 -19.29 3.67 -34.92
CA VAL A 122 -19.90 2.65 -34.06
C VAL A 122 -20.76 3.33 -33.01
N GLY A 123 -22.04 2.95 -32.94
CA GLY A 123 -22.97 3.44 -31.93
C GLY A 123 -22.92 2.62 -30.65
N VAL A 124 -23.06 3.28 -29.50
CA VAL A 124 -23.14 2.64 -28.19
C VAL A 124 -24.10 3.39 -27.27
N GLY A 125 -24.76 2.69 -26.38
CA GLY A 125 -25.76 3.20 -25.45
C GLY A 125 -27.12 2.46 -25.65
N PRO A 126 -28.22 2.95 -25.03
CA PRO A 126 -28.30 4.18 -24.24
C PRO A 126 -27.56 4.09 -22.89
N ALA A 127 -27.02 5.21 -22.45
CA ALA A 127 -26.43 5.37 -21.13
C ALA A 127 -26.99 6.62 -20.45
N GLN A 128 -27.14 6.57 -19.14
CA GLN A 128 -27.75 7.64 -18.35
C GLN A 128 -26.84 7.98 -17.18
N ALA A 129 -26.50 9.27 -17.02
CA ALA A 129 -25.73 9.73 -15.86
C ALA A 129 -26.65 9.79 -14.62
N ARG A 130 -26.11 9.37 -13.47
CA ARG A 130 -26.83 9.41 -12.17
C ARG A 130 -25.84 9.64 -11.03
N PRO A 131 -26.17 10.52 -10.06
CA PRO A 131 -25.34 10.67 -8.88
C PRO A 131 -25.32 9.36 -8.08
N GLN A 132 -24.14 8.85 -7.77
CA GLN A 132 -23.95 7.61 -7.03
C GLN A 132 -22.93 7.79 -5.91
N LEU A 133 -23.39 7.69 -4.65
CA LEU A 133 -22.52 7.67 -3.46
C LEU A 133 -21.78 6.33 -3.30
N PHE A 134 -22.24 5.27 -3.99
CA PHE A 134 -21.68 3.93 -3.88
C PHE A 134 -21.84 3.16 -5.21
N HIS A 135 -20.74 2.53 -5.64
CA HIS A 135 -20.73 1.67 -6.84
C HIS A 135 -21.54 0.40 -6.56
N ARG A 136 -22.76 0.33 -7.06
CA ARG A 136 -23.71 -0.76 -6.76
C ARG A 136 -23.22 -2.14 -7.17
N GLU A 137 -22.40 -2.23 -8.20
CA GLU A 137 -21.83 -3.51 -8.65
C GLU A 137 -20.76 -4.06 -7.69
N ARG A 138 -20.27 -3.24 -6.74
CA ARG A 138 -19.29 -3.64 -5.71
C ARG A 138 -19.91 -3.92 -4.34
N TRP A 139 -21.21 -4.25 -4.28
CA TRP A 139 -21.87 -4.58 -3.03
C TRP A 139 -21.23 -5.76 -2.28
N ASN A 140 -20.60 -6.71 -3.02
CA ASN A 140 -19.83 -7.83 -2.49
C ASN A 140 -18.64 -7.35 -1.64
N VAL A 141 -17.91 -6.32 -2.11
CA VAL A 141 -16.80 -5.69 -1.36
C VAL A 141 -17.34 -5.01 -0.11
N LEU A 142 -18.51 -4.33 -0.19
CA LEU A 142 -19.16 -3.73 0.97
C LEU A 142 -19.53 -4.78 2.01
N LEU A 143 -20.11 -5.90 1.61
CA LEU A 143 -20.44 -6.99 2.54
C LEU A 143 -19.21 -7.58 3.19
N LEU A 144 -18.14 -7.80 2.43
CA LEU A 144 -16.87 -8.28 2.98
C LEU A 144 -16.30 -7.29 4.01
N LEU A 145 -16.30 -5.99 3.67
CA LEU A 145 -15.86 -4.93 4.59
C LEU A 145 -16.68 -4.92 5.87
N LEU A 146 -18.01 -4.92 5.75
CA LEU A 146 -18.92 -4.96 6.92
C LEU A 146 -18.71 -6.22 7.75
N GLY A 147 -18.46 -7.37 7.11
CA GLY A 147 -18.13 -8.63 7.78
C GLY A 147 -16.83 -8.53 8.59
N ILE A 148 -15.78 -7.95 8.02
CA ILE A 148 -14.50 -7.74 8.72
C ILE A 148 -14.68 -6.75 9.87
N VAL A 149 -15.39 -5.64 9.68
CA VAL A 149 -15.68 -4.66 10.74
C VAL A 149 -16.48 -5.32 11.88
N ALA A 150 -17.51 -6.08 11.56
CA ALA A 150 -18.31 -6.81 12.55
C ALA A 150 -17.45 -7.84 13.31
N LEU A 151 -16.53 -8.52 12.62
CA LEU A 151 -15.58 -9.46 13.24
C LEU A 151 -14.66 -8.76 14.24
N VAL A 152 -14.10 -7.60 13.88
CA VAL A 152 -13.26 -6.81 14.79
C VAL A 152 -14.07 -6.33 15.99
N LEU A 153 -15.22 -5.69 15.76
CA LEU A 153 -16.06 -5.15 16.83
C LEU A 153 -16.55 -6.23 17.80
N THR A 154 -16.93 -7.40 17.29
CA THR A 154 -17.37 -8.52 18.13
C THR A 154 -16.23 -9.08 18.99
N ASN A 155 -15.00 -9.17 18.46
CA ASN A 155 -13.84 -9.61 19.24
C ASN A 155 -13.45 -8.57 20.29
N VAL A 156 -13.45 -7.27 19.96
CA VAL A 156 -13.20 -6.19 20.93
C VAL A 156 -14.26 -6.18 22.03
N TRP A 157 -15.53 -6.32 21.68
CA TRP A 157 -16.62 -6.41 22.64
C TRP A 157 -16.49 -7.66 23.56
N ARG A 158 -16.08 -8.81 23.03
CA ARG A 158 -15.78 -9.99 23.85
C ARG A 158 -14.58 -9.76 24.78
N ALA A 159 -13.56 -9.05 24.31
CA ALA A 159 -12.41 -8.66 25.13
C ALA A 159 -12.83 -7.78 26.31
N SER A 160 -13.69 -6.77 26.07
CA SER A 160 -14.21 -5.88 27.12
C SER A 160 -15.05 -6.61 28.16
N ARG A 161 -15.57 -7.81 27.82
CA ARG A 161 -16.29 -8.72 28.74
C ARG A 161 -15.38 -9.75 29.42
N GLY A 162 -14.06 -9.60 29.31
CA GLY A 162 -13.09 -10.45 29.99
C GLY A 162 -12.68 -11.72 29.23
N ALA A 163 -13.00 -11.83 27.93
CA ALA A 163 -12.50 -12.94 27.12
C ALA A 163 -10.97 -12.83 26.99
N ARG A 164 -10.26 -13.93 27.25
CA ARG A 164 -8.80 -14.02 27.10
C ARG A 164 -8.46 -14.53 25.70
N PHE A 165 -7.55 -13.84 25.03
CA PHE A 165 -7.03 -14.21 23.72
C PHE A 165 -5.59 -14.68 23.87
N PRO A 166 -5.31 -16.01 23.78
CA PRO A 166 -3.95 -16.51 23.88
C PRO A 166 -3.16 -16.10 22.62
N ILE A 167 -2.00 -15.50 22.81
CA ILE A 167 -1.02 -15.26 21.76
C ILE A 167 0.07 -16.32 21.86
N ARG A 168 0.59 -16.74 20.72
CA ARG A 168 1.77 -17.60 20.63
C ARG A 168 2.97 -16.87 21.27
N ARG A 169 3.77 -17.57 22.01
CA ARG A 169 5.05 -17.05 22.51
C ARG A 169 5.94 -16.66 21.34
N LEU A 170 6.48 -15.45 21.41
CA LEU A 170 7.37 -14.89 20.39
C LEU A 170 8.81 -14.94 20.95
N ALA A 171 9.69 -15.68 20.28
CA ALA A 171 11.08 -15.79 20.72
C ALA A 171 11.81 -14.44 20.88
N PRO A 172 11.60 -13.43 20.01
CA PRO A 172 12.20 -12.10 20.22
C PRO A 172 11.70 -11.39 21.48
N VAL A 173 10.47 -11.64 21.93
CA VAL A 173 9.95 -11.07 23.19
C VAL A 173 10.61 -11.72 24.41
N GLU A 174 10.84 -13.02 24.36
CA GLU A 174 11.60 -13.72 25.41
C GLU A 174 13.08 -13.28 25.42
N ALA A 175 13.66 -13.02 24.24
CA ALA A 175 15.01 -12.50 24.11
C ALA A 175 15.21 -11.10 24.72
N ILE A 176 14.15 -10.26 24.80
CA ILE A 176 14.22 -8.96 25.49
C ILE A 176 14.55 -9.19 26.98
N ASP A 177 13.98 -10.18 27.61
CA ASP A 177 14.23 -10.50 29.02
C ASP A 177 15.68 -10.96 29.24
N GLU A 178 16.18 -11.80 28.34
CA GLU A 178 17.58 -12.23 28.34
C GLU A 178 18.52 -11.04 28.12
N ALA A 179 18.21 -10.16 27.19
CA ALA A 179 19.01 -8.97 26.86
C ALA A 179 19.11 -8.01 28.05
N VAL A 180 18.00 -7.75 28.76
CA VAL A 180 18.00 -6.91 29.98
C VAL A 180 18.77 -7.59 31.12
N GLY A 181 18.58 -8.91 31.31
CA GLY A 181 19.37 -9.68 32.31
C GLY A 181 20.87 -9.58 32.04
N ARG A 182 21.28 -9.74 30.79
CA ARG A 182 22.68 -9.62 30.39
C ARG A 182 23.23 -8.20 30.57
N ALA A 183 22.40 -7.19 30.30
CA ALA A 183 22.75 -5.79 30.57
C ALA A 183 23.04 -5.54 32.07
N THR A 184 22.25 -6.16 32.95
CA THR A 184 22.45 -6.14 34.40
C THR A 184 23.78 -6.76 34.78
N GLU A 185 24.08 -7.95 34.28
CA GLU A 185 25.33 -8.69 34.58
C GLU A 185 26.57 -7.91 34.09
N MET A 186 26.48 -7.26 32.94
CA MET A 186 27.58 -6.51 32.34
C MET A 186 27.74 -5.09 32.92
N GLY A 187 26.75 -4.58 33.63
CA GLY A 187 26.72 -3.20 34.09
C GLY A 187 26.68 -2.18 32.93
N ARG A 188 26.10 -2.55 31.79
CA ARG A 188 26.01 -1.72 30.57
C ARG A 188 24.58 -1.31 30.28
N PRO A 189 24.37 -0.14 29.64
CA PRO A 189 23.03 0.32 29.32
C PRO A 189 22.33 -0.53 28.24
N VAL A 190 21.02 -0.39 28.19
CA VAL A 190 20.17 -0.81 27.07
C VAL A 190 19.90 0.42 26.21
N LEU A 191 20.07 0.31 24.90
CA LEU A 191 19.72 1.33 23.94
C LEU A 191 18.40 0.95 23.27
N TYR A 192 17.45 1.87 23.24
CA TYR A 192 16.16 1.71 22.58
C TYR A 192 15.97 2.79 21.52
N VAL A 193 15.81 2.39 20.25
CA VAL A 193 15.62 3.27 19.11
C VAL A 193 14.20 3.10 18.56
N PRO A 194 13.30 4.09 18.74
CA PRO A 194 11.87 3.94 18.44
C PRO A 194 11.50 4.13 16.96
N GLY A 195 12.45 4.00 16.04
CA GLY A 195 12.26 4.33 14.64
C GLY A 195 12.51 5.81 14.35
N ILE A 196 12.17 6.23 13.14
CA ILE A 196 12.40 7.61 12.68
C ILE A 196 11.13 8.38 12.32
N GLU A 197 9.98 7.74 12.42
CA GLU A 197 8.70 8.37 12.12
C GLU A 197 8.10 9.12 13.32
N ASN A 198 7.05 9.89 13.05
CA ASN A 198 6.31 10.63 14.05
C ASN A 198 5.31 9.73 14.80
N VAL A 199 4.71 10.29 15.86
CA VAL A 199 3.71 9.61 16.70
C VAL A 199 2.43 9.19 15.95
N GLU A 200 2.17 9.74 14.77
CA GLU A 200 1.04 9.38 13.91
C GLU A 200 1.24 8.02 13.22
N ASP A 201 2.48 7.56 13.11
CA ASP A 201 2.77 6.26 12.51
C ASP A 201 2.44 5.13 13.49
N ILE A 202 1.70 4.13 12.98
CA ILE A 202 1.24 2.99 13.79
C ILE A 202 2.41 2.16 14.35
N GLN A 203 3.55 2.11 13.67
CA GLN A 203 4.74 1.42 14.17
C GLN A 203 5.39 2.19 15.31
N THR A 204 5.37 3.53 15.27
CA THR A 204 5.83 4.36 16.38
C THR A 204 4.96 4.15 17.62
N ILE A 205 3.63 4.09 17.47
CA ILE A 205 2.71 3.78 18.56
C ILE A 205 3.01 2.40 19.16
N ALA A 206 3.16 1.37 18.32
CA ALA A 206 3.51 0.02 18.76
C ALA A 206 4.87 -0.01 19.48
N SER A 207 5.84 0.77 18.99
CA SER A 207 7.15 0.95 19.62
C SER A 207 7.05 1.56 21.02
N MET A 208 6.19 2.57 21.22
CA MET A 208 6.00 3.19 22.54
C MET A 208 5.42 2.19 23.55
N LEU A 209 4.51 1.31 23.15
CA LEU A 209 3.98 0.26 24.02
C LEU A 209 5.06 -0.76 24.43
N ILE A 210 5.98 -1.09 23.53
CA ILE A 210 7.12 -1.95 23.83
C ILE A 210 8.11 -1.21 24.75
N LEU A 211 8.35 0.09 24.49
CA LEU A 211 9.23 0.91 25.31
C LEU A 211 8.79 0.99 26.78
N GLU A 212 7.49 1.13 27.04
CA GLU A 212 6.93 1.15 28.39
C GLU A 212 7.32 -0.11 29.17
N ARG A 213 7.18 -1.25 28.53
CA ARG A 213 7.52 -2.54 29.15
C ARG A 213 9.02 -2.73 29.36
N ILE A 214 9.83 -2.24 28.43
CA ILE A 214 11.29 -2.26 28.57
C ILE A 214 11.73 -1.30 29.68
N ALA A 215 11.13 -0.12 29.79
CA ALA A 215 11.41 0.82 30.87
C ALA A 215 11.05 0.24 32.23
N GLU A 216 9.90 -0.45 32.34
CA GLU A 216 9.53 -1.18 33.58
C GLU A 216 10.59 -2.23 33.96
N LYS A 217 11.04 -3.05 32.99
CA LYS A 217 12.05 -4.08 33.26
C LYS A 217 13.41 -3.50 33.60
N THR A 218 13.90 -2.53 32.84
CA THR A 218 15.20 -1.91 33.09
C THR A 218 15.23 -1.17 34.43
N ALA A 219 14.13 -0.51 34.79
CA ALA A 219 13.99 0.12 36.12
C ALA A 219 14.01 -0.92 37.27
N GLY A 220 13.31 -2.07 37.07
CA GLY A 220 13.29 -3.17 38.05
C GLY A 220 14.66 -3.79 38.33
N TYR A 221 15.53 -3.82 37.31
CA TYR A 221 16.90 -4.37 37.41
C TYR A 221 17.97 -3.30 37.60
N ASP A 222 17.60 -2.03 37.75
CA ASP A 222 18.51 -0.87 37.88
C ASP A 222 19.50 -0.72 36.71
N VAL A 223 19.04 -1.05 35.49
CA VAL A 223 19.81 -0.94 34.25
C VAL A 223 19.55 0.40 33.59
N PRO A 224 20.58 1.17 33.21
CA PRO A 224 20.40 2.42 32.49
C PRO A 224 19.76 2.17 31.11
N LEU A 225 18.72 2.97 30.79
CA LEU A 225 18.03 2.95 29.49
C LEU A 225 18.36 4.22 28.74
N HIS A 226 18.79 4.13 27.48
CA HIS A 226 19.01 5.26 26.57
C HIS A 226 18.03 5.21 25.41
N VAL A 227 17.32 6.33 25.19
CA VAL A 227 16.28 6.46 24.14
C VAL A 227 16.58 7.68 23.28
N PRO A 228 17.43 7.56 22.25
CA PRO A 228 17.61 8.62 21.27
C PRO A 228 16.37 8.71 20.37
N VAL A 229 15.83 9.92 20.21
CA VAL A 229 14.65 10.17 19.38
C VAL A 229 14.94 11.18 18.28
N ARG A 230 14.25 11.05 17.16
CA ARG A 230 14.43 11.91 16.00
C ARG A 230 13.54 13.16 16.04
N THR A 231 12.34 13.04 16.60
CA THR A 231 11.36 14.14 16.58
C THR A 231 11.00 14.62 17.99
N PRO A 232 10.73 15.92 18.17
CA PRO A 232 10.33 16.47 19.48
C PRO A 232 9.01 15.91 20.01
N PHE A 233 8.08 15.54 19.12
CA PHE A 233 6.82 14.93 19.53
C PHE A 233 7.03 13.53 20.11
N VAL A 234 7.88 12.72 19.48
CA VAL A 234 8.25 11.39 20.00
C VAL A 234 9.02 11.53 21.32
N LEU A 235 9.84 12.59 21.48
CA LEU A 235 10.52 12.88 22.76
C LEU A 235 9.52 13.01 23.91
N ALA A 236 8.48 13.83 23.73
CA ALA A 236 7.49 14.09 24.78
C ALA A 236 6.70 12.80 25.15
N VAL A 237 6.34 11.99 24.15
CA VAL A 237 5.64 10.72 24.39
C VAL A 237 6.57 9.69 25.03
N ALA A 238 7.81 9.54 24.56
CA ALA A 238 8.79 8.63 25.13
C ALA A 238 9.14 8.96 26.58
N ASP A 239 9.22 10.26 26.92
CA ASP A 239 9.46 10.74 28.29
C ASP A 239 8.36 10.26 29.24
N GLU A 240 7.10 10.46 28.85
CA GLU A 240 5.95 10.02 29.66
C GLU A 240 5.88 8.49 29.76
N VAL A 241 6.12 7.80 28.65
CA VAL A 241 6.10 6.32 28.59
C VAL A 241 7.17 5.71 29.50
N VAL A 242 8.40 6.24 29.47
CA VAL A 242 9.48 5.75 30.34
C VAL A 242 9.18 6.05 31.80
N ARG A 243 8.63 7.23 32.10
CA ARG A 243 8.20 7.59 33.46
C ARG A 243 7.14 6.63 34.00
N ASN A 244 6.15 6.31 33.16
CA ASN A 244 5.09 5.36 33.49
C ASN A 244 5.66 3.96 33.73
N GLY A 245 6.56 3.48 32.88
CA GLY A 245 7.26 2.22 33.06
C GLY A 245 8.04 2.14 34.36
N CYS A 246 8.81 3.17 34.73
CA CYS A 246 9.52 3.24 36.00
C CYS A 246 8.55 3.23 37.19
N THR A 247 7.42 3.92 37.08
CA THR A 247 6.37 3.93 38.12
C THR A 247 5.72 2.57 38.27
N ALA A 248 5.44 1.88 37.17
CA ALA A 248 4.87 0.52 37.16
C ALA A 248 5.83 -0.50 37.80
N ALA A 249 7.13 -0.32 37.62
CA ALA A 249 8.15 -1.12 38.31
C ALA A 249 8.25 -0.84 39.83
N GLY A 250 7.53 0.16 40.35
CA GLY A 250 7.68 0.63 41.74
C GLY A 250 8.98 1.39 42.00
N ARG A 251 9.66 1.85 40.94
CA ARG A 251 10.96 2.53 40.97
C ARG A 251 10.91 3.88 40.25
N PRO A 252 10.07 4.83 40.70
CA PRO A 252 10.03 6.17 40.11
C PRO A 252 11.37 6.91 40.20
N ASP A 253 12.22 6.51 41.16
CA ASP A 253 13.59 7.02 41.35
C ASP A 253 14.55 6.58 40.22
N ALA A 254 14.27 5.52 39.50
CA ALA A 254 15.06 5.07 38.36
C ALA A 254 14.86 5.93 37.09
N TYR A 255 13.82 6.74 37.04
CA TYR A 255 13.59 7.65 35.92
C TYR A 255 14.67 8.71 35.86
N ARG A 256 15.28 8.87 34.68
CA ARG A 256 16.32 9.85 34.37
C ARG A 256 15.93 10.67 33.14
N PRO A 257 15.66 11.98 33.27
CA PRO A 257 15.28 12.81 32.12
C PRO A 257 16.33 12.84 30.99
N ASP A 258 17.61 12.70 31.35
CA ASP A 258 18.73 12.70 30.41
C ASP A 258 18.89 11.39 29.62
N ALA A 259 18.14 10.35 29.99
CA ALA A 259 18.12 9.08 29.28
C ALA A 259 17.43 9.17 27.92
N ILE A 260 16.47 10.10 27.79
CA ILE A 260 15.68 10.30 26.57
C ILE A 260 16.18 11.58 25.92
N ARG A 261 16.74 11.44 24.72
CA ARG A 261 17.46 12.55 24.07
C ARG A 261 16.96 12.77 22.66
N PHE A 262 16.57 14.00 22.38
CA PHE A 262 16.41 14.48 21.01
C PHE A 262 17.81 14.61 20.37
N ILE A 263 18.00 14.03 19.20
CA ILE A 263 19.28 14.08 18.47
C ILE A 263 19.20 15.09 17.33
N SER A 264 18.36 14.83 16.33
CA SER A 264 18.17 15.68 15.16
C SER A 264 16.95 15.21 14.38
N GLU A 265 16.23 16.14 13.74
CA GLU A 265 15.16 15.80 12.77
C GLU A 265 15.73 15.35 11.43
N GLU A 266 16.97 15.70 11.11
CA GLU A 266 17.63 15.26 9.90
C GLU A 266 18.08 13.80 10.06
N GLN A 267 17.72 12.94 9.08
CA GLN A 267 17.86 11.50 9.15
C GLN A 267 19.31 11.04 9.36
N PHE A 268 20.26 11.58 8.59
CA PHE A 268 21.66 11.16 8.69
C PHE A 268 22.37 11.72 9.91
N ALA A 269 22.00 12.91 10.34
CA ALA A 269 22.52 13.49 11.60
C ALA A 269 22.00 12.70 12.81
N TYR A 270 20.72 12.29 12.79
CA TYR A 270 20.16 11.35 13.75
C TYR A 270 20.93 10.03 13.77
N CYS A 271 21.14 9.44 12.60
CA CYS A 271 21.90 8.21 12.44
C CYS A 271 23.30 8.31 13.02
N ALA A 272 24.03 9.38 12.71
CA ALA A 272 25.37 9.63 13.24
C ALA A 272 25.37 9.79 14.78
N GLY A 273 24.37 10.45 15.33
CA GLY A 273 24.21 10.62 16.77
C GLY A 273 23.95 9.30 17.52
N VAL A 274 23.06 8.46 16.97
CA VAL A 274 22.77 7.12 17.51
C VAL A 274 24.01 6.24 17.45
N ASN A 275 24.69 6.19 16.28
CA ASN A 275 25.93 5.42 16.13
C ASN A 275 27.03 5.90 17.09
N GLY A 276 27.15 7.23 17.26
CA GLY A 276 28.07 7.79 18.24
C GLY A 276 27.74 7.32 19.66
N THR A 277 26.47 7.16 20.01
CA THR A 277 26.03 6.61 21.30
C THR A 277 26.41 5.13 21.42
N ILE A 278 26.12 4.32 20.40
CA ILE A 278 26.47 2.88 20.39
C ILE A 278 28.00 2.68 20.60
N LEU A 279 28.83 3.45 19.90
CA LEU A 279 30.28 3.29 19.98
C LEU A 279 30.87 3.79 21.32
N ARG A 280 30.31 4.84 21.91
CA ARG A 280 30.81 5.40 23.18
C ARG A 280 30.30 4.64 24.40
N GLU A 281 28.99 4.40 24.45
CA GLU A 281 28.35 3.78 25.63
C GLU A 281 28.45 2.25 25.61
N LYS A 282 28.67 1.68 24.41
CA LYS A 282 28.73 0.21 24.18
C LYS A 282 27.59 -0.52 24.87
N PRO A 283 26.33 -0.27 24.52
CA PRO A 283 25.20 -0.90 25.17
C PRO A 283 25.31 -2.41 25.15
N ALA A 284 24.81 -3.08 26.18
CA ALA A 284 24.74 -4.54 26.19
C ALA A 284 23.71 -5.06 25.20
N ALA A 285 22.62 -4.31 25.01
CA ALA A 285 21.57 -4.60 24.05
C ALA A 285 21.12 -3.36 23.29
N ASN A 286 20.88 -3.51 21.99
CA ASN A 286 20.26 -2.54 21.12
C ASN A 286 18.91 -3.05 20.66
N LEU A 287 17.88 -2.24 20.88
CA LEU A 287 16.50 -2.55 20.50
C LEU A 287 16.06 -1.54 19.44
N TYR A 288 15.91 -1.99 18.20
CA TYR A 288 15.47 -1.16 17.06
C TYR A 288 14.00 -1.48 16.78
N MET A 289 13.08 -0.65 17.27
CA MET A 289 11.65 -0.93 17.24
C MET A 289 10.88 0.19 16.54
N GLY A 290 10.28 -0.08 15.38
CA GLY A 290 9.50 0.91 14.64
C GLY A 290 9.79 0.91 13.15
N ARG A 291 9.47 2.04 12.49
CA ARG A 291 9.77 2.22 11.07
C ARG A 291 11.17 2.78 10.88
N PHE A 292 11.92 2.15 9.99
CA PHE A 292 13.25 2.53 9.58
C PHE A 292 13.36 2.56 8.06
N PHE A 293 14.41 3.23 7.55
CA PHE A 293 14.78 3.23 6.14
C PHE A 293 16.29 2.92 6.00
N ALA A 294 17.06 3.74 5.28
CA ALA A 294 18.47 3.47 5.00
C ALA A 294 19.37 3.33 6.24
N GLU A 295 18.99 3.94 7.38
CA GLU A 295 19.72 3.87 8.65
C GLU A 295 19.70 2.50 9.31
N SER A 296 18.75 1.63 8.96
CA SER A 296 18.60 0.29 9.56
C SER A 296 19.87 -0.54 9.47
N LEU A 297 20.49 -0.58 8.30
CA LEU A 297 21.76 -1.30 8.07
C LEU A 297 22.90 -0.69 8.88
N ILE A 298 22.98 0.63 8.91
CA ILE A 298 24.06 1.35 9.61
C ILE A 298 23.97 1.11 11.11
N PHE A 299 22.79 1.12 11.69
CA PHE A 299 22.59 0.79 13.11
C PHE A 299 22.96 -0.65 13.42
N ALA A 300 22.48 -1.59 12.62
CA ALA A 300 22.72 -3.00 12.82
C ALA A 300 24.23 -3.36 12.70
N GLU A 301 24.94 -2.82 11.70
CA GLU A 301 26.39 -3.00 11.56
C GLU A 301 27.16 -2.38 12.72
N THR A 302 26.80 -1.17 13.16
CA THR A 302 27.48 -0.50 14.27
C THR A 302 27.27 -1.26 15.59
N GLY A 303 26.06 -1.75 15.82
CA GLY A 303 25.73 -2.55 17.01
C GLY A 303 26.45 -3.90 17.01
N PHE A 304 26.55 -4.56 15.86
CA PHE A 304 27.33 -5.78 15.71
C PHE A 304 28.81 -5.55 16.02
N ALA A 305 29.40 -4.46 15.47
CA ALA A 305 30.79 -4.09 15.75
C ALA A 305 31.03 -3.73 17.22
N ALA A 306 30.02 -3.19 17.93
CA ALA A 306 30.10 -2.90 19.38
C ALA A 306 29.94 -4.14 20.26
N GLY A 307 29.54 -5.30 19.69
CA GLY A 307 29.31 -6.56 20.41
C GLY A 307 28.06 -6.53 21.27
N SER A 308 27.05 -5.79 20.88
CA SER A 308 25.74 -5.69 21.54
C SER A 308 24.82 -6.82 21.06
N ILE A 309 23.94 -7.34 21.92
CA ILE A 309 22.79 -8.12 21.48
C ILE A 309 21.84 -7.20 20.72
N GLN A 310 21.38 -7.61 19.55
CA GLN A 310 20.54 -6.79 18.70
C GLN A 310 19.17 -7.43 18.49
N ILE A 311 18.12 -6.70 18.85
CA ILE A 311 16.74 -7.13 18.65
C ILE A 311 16.05 -6.04 17.80
N ALA A 312 15.59 -6.42 16.62
CA ALA A 312 14.89 -5.49 15.74
C ALA A 312 13.41 -5.86 15.60
N GLY A 313 12.55 -4.87 15.42
CA GLY A 313 11.13 -5.05 15.13
C GLY A 313 10.64 -3.98 14.17
N THR A 314 10.21 -4.38 12.97
CA THR A 314 9.67 -3.48 11.96
C THR A 314 8.64 -4.17 11.09
N ALA A 315 7.64 -3.40 10.62
CA ALA A 315 6.71 -3.83 9.59
C ALA A 315 7.10 -3.33 8.19
N GLU A 316 8.22 -2.58 8.07
CA GLU A 316 8.72 -2.08 6.79
C GLU A 316 9.44 -3.20 6.03
N VAL A 317 8.78 -3.72 4.99
CA VAL A 317 9.25 -4.89 4.23
C VAL A 317 10.61 -4.66 3.59
N THR A 318 10.90 -3.44 3.15
CA THR A 318 12.15 -3.08 2.47
C THR A 318 13.37 -3.14 3.39
N GLN A 319 13.16 -3.02 4.71
CA GLN A 319 14.23 -2.98 5.72
C GLN A 319 14.44 -4.32 6.45
N LEU A 320 13.47 -5.21 6.36
CA LEU A 320 13.54 -6.53 7.00
C LEU A 320 14.81 -7.33 6.64
N PRO A 321 15.26 -7.39 5.37
CA PRO A 321 16.47 -8.15 5.03
C PRO A 321 17.72 -7.68 5.77
N PHE A 322 17.87 -6.38 6.04
CA PHE A 322 19.02 -5.83 6.74
C PHE A 322 19.02 -6.22 8.21
N PHE A 323 17.87 -6.14 8.87
CA PHE A 323 17.75 -6.56 10.26
C PHE A 323 17.86 -8.07 10.43
N ILE A 324 17.29 -8.88 9.52
CA ILE A 324 17.41 -10.34 9.56
C ILE A 324 18.89 -10.78 9.39
N ALA A 325 19.64 -10.06 8.58
CA ALA A 325 21.06 -10.40 8.32
C ALA A 325 22.01 -10.01 9.47
N ALA A 326 21.68 -8.92 10.22
CA ALA A 326 22.62 -8.31 11.15
C ALA A 326 22.18 -8.28 12.61
N CYS A 327 20.90 -8.61 12.91
CA CYS A 327 20.39 -8.68 14.29
C CYS A 327 20.22 -10.14 14.75
N ASP A 328 20.38 -10.37 16.06
CA ASP A 328 20.24 -11.70 16.66
C ASP A 328 18.79 -12.17 16.64
N TYR A 329 17.83 -11.25 16.82
CA TYR A 329 16.41 -11.53 16.79
C TYR A 329 15.67 -10.46 16.00
N THR A 330 14.65 -10.88 15.22
CA THR A 330 13.85 -9.94 14.41
C THR A 330 12.37 -10.26 14.52
N LEU A 331 11.57 -9.26 14.88
CA LEU A 331 10.11 -9.26 14.80
C LEU A 331 9.70 -8.82 13.40
N ILE A 332 9.07 -9.70 12.64
CA ILE A 332 8.81 -9.49 11.21
C ILE A 332 7.35 -9.07 11.00
N GLY A 333 7.16 -7.86 10.46
CA GLY A 333 5.84 -7.41 10.02
C GLY A 333 4.81 -7.40 11.15
N GLU A 334 3.80 -8.27 11.06
CA GLU A 334 2.75 -8.35 12.09
C GLU A 334 3.22 -8.89 13.44
N GLU A 335 4.33 -9.63 13.51
CA GLU A 335 4.89 -10.07 14.78
C GLU A 335 5.31 -8.89 15.66
N PHE A 336 5.70 -7.77 15.05
CA PHE A 336 6.00 -6.54 15.76
C PHE A 336 4.77 -5.98 16.49
N PHE A 337 3.62 -5.95 15.83
CA PHE A 337 2.35 -5.53 16.46
C PHE A 337 1.85 -6.56 17.46
N ALA A 338 2.06 -7.86 17.21
CA ALA A 338 1.73 -8.91 18.14
C ALA A 338 2.58 -8.84 19.43
N ALA A 339 3.87 -8.49 19.29
CA ALA A 339 4.76 -8.24 20.44
C ALA A 339 4.28 -7.04 21.25
N SER A 340 3.95 -5.91 20.61
CA SER A 340 3.44 -4.72 21.32
C SER A 340 2.15 -5.01 22.10
N ALA A 341 1.19 -5.70 21.48
CA ALA A 341 -0.06 -6.08 22.12
C ALA A 341 0.13 -7.10 23.25
N SER A 342 1.07 -8.05 23.08
CA SER A 342 1.39 -9.04 24.11
C SER A 342 2.06 -8.41 25.33
N LEU A 343 2.96 -7.46 25.09
CA LEU A 343 3.71 -6.77 26.15
C LEU A 343 2.85 -5.74 26.88
N SER A 344 2.00 -5.01 26.17
CA SER A 344 1.05 -4.06 26.80
C SER A 344 -0.03 -4.76 27.61
N GLY A 345 -0.39 -5.99 27.22
CA GLY A 345 -1.49 -6.73 27.85
C GLY A 345 -2.89 -6.13 27.60
N ASP A 346 -3.01 -5.16 26.70
CA ASP A 346 -4.30 -4.53 26.38
C ASP A 346 -5.24 -5.51 25.69
N PRO A 347 -6.39 -5.85 26.32
CA PRO A 347 -7.35 -6.78 25.76
C PRO A 347 -7.91 -6.36 24.38
N ALA A 348 -8.01 -5.06 24.10
CA ALA A 348 -8.52 -4.57 22.83
C ALA A 348 -7.52 -4.82 21.69
N LEU A 349 -6.23 -4.57 21.92
CA LEU A 349 -5.17 -4.87 20.95
C LEU A 349 -5.08 -6.37 20.67
N LEU A 350 -5.14 -7.20 21.71
CA LEU A 350 -5.14 -8.67 21.57
C LEU A 350 -6.34 -9.17 20.77
N ALA A 351 -7.52 -8.60 21.00
CA ALA A 351 -8.74 -8.94 20.27
C ALA A 351 -8.66 -8.53 18.78
N THR A 352 -8.07 -7.38 18.49
CA THR A 352 -7.88 -6.89 17.11
C THR A 352 -6.95 -7.80 16.33
N LEU A 353 -5.84 -8.23 16.93
CA LEU A 353 -4.93 -9.22 16.31
C LEU A 353 -5.65 -10.54 16.02
N LYS A 354 -6.47 -11.02 16.97
CA LYS A 354 -7.24 -12.25 16.77
C LYS A 354 -8.27 -12.13 15.67
N ALA A 355 -8.90 -10.95 15.54
CA ALA A 355 -9.81 -10.65 14.45
C ALA A 355 -9.06 -10.63 13.10
N ALA A 356 -7.85 -10.08 13.05
CA ALA A 356 -7.02 -10.12 11.85
C ALA A 356 -6.65 -11.56 11.43
N ASP A 357 -6.34 -12.46 12.38
CA ASP A 357 -6.10 -13.89 12.11
C ASP A 357 -7.34 -14.54 11.47
N TRP A 358 -8.54 -14.28 12.01
CA TRP A 358 -9.78 -14.80 11.44
C TRP A 358 -10.09 -14.23 10.06
N ALA A 359 -9.83 -12.92 9.85
CA ALA A 359 -9.99 -12.30 8.54
C ALA A 359 -9.05 -12.93 7.49
N LYS A 360 -7.79 -13.17 7.84
CA LYS A 360 -6.84 -13.89 6.97
C LYS A 360 -7.31 -15.30 6.67
N ALA A 361 -7.75 -16.05 7.68
CA ALA A 361 -8.27 -17.41 7.49
C ALA A 361 -9.48 -17.42 6.55
N LEU A 362 -10.39 -16.44 6.68
CA LEU A 362 -11.53 -16.26 5.80
C LEU A 362 -11.07 -16.01 4.34
N LEU A 363 -10.14 -15.07 4.15
CA LEU A 363 -9.62 -14.73 2.81
C LEU A 363 -8.91 -15.93 2.16
N VAL A 364 -8.07 -16.64 2.91
CA VAL A 364 -7.41 -17.87 2.40
C VAL A 364 -8.46 -18.93 2.06
N GLY A 365 -9.46 -19.14 2.91
CA GLY A 365 -10.57 -20.06 2.64
C GLY A 365 -11.33 -19.69 1.37
N MET A 366 -11.61 -18.41 1.15
CA MET A 366 -12.25 -17.91 -0.09
C MET A 366 -11.37 -18.15 -1.32
N LEU A 367 -10.08 -17.90 -1.24
CA LEU A 367 -9.14 -18.14 -2.36
C LEU A 367 -9.06 -19.63 -2.71
N VAL A 368 -8.91 -20.49 -1.70
CA VAL A 368 -8.87 -21.95 -1.93
C VAL A 368 -10.18 -22.45 -2.51
N THR A 369 -11.33 -22.02 -1.96
CA THR A 369 -12.65 -22.38 -2.47
C THR A 369 -12.83 -21.92 -3.92
N GLY A 370 -12.43 -20.68 -4.24
CA GLY A 370 -12.49 -20.14 -5.59
C GLY A 370 -11.63 -20.95 -6.58
N ALA A 371 -10.40 -21.30 -6.18
CA ALA A 371 -9.50 -22.11 -7.00
C ALA A 371 -10.07 -23.52 -7.28
N VAL A 372 -10.63 -24.15 -6.24
CA VAL A 372 -11.28 -25.48 -6.38
C VAL A 372 -12.50 -25.41 -7.29
N LEU A 373 -13.42 -24.47 -7.08
CA LEU A 373 -14.60 -24.29 -7.89
C LEU A 373 -14.25 -24.01 -9.35
N GLN A 374 -13.25 -23.16 -9.60
CA GLN A 374 -12.75 -22.88 -10.94
C GLN A 374 -12.17 -24.13 -11.61
N SER A 375 -11.49 -25.01 -10.88
CA SER A 375 -10.95 -26.28 -11.40
C SER A 375 -12.03 -27.23 -11.81
N PHE A 376 -13.22 -27.19 -11.23
CA PHE A 376 -14.41 -27.92 -11.60
C PHE A 376 -15.27 -27.20 -12.66
N GLY A 377 -14.82 -26.08 -13.22
CA GLY A 377 -15.55 -25.35 -14.26
C GLY A 377 -16.72 -24.52 -13.73
N ILE A 378 -16.85 -24.32 -12.41
CA ILE A 378 -17.92 -23.53 -11.79
C ILE A 378 -17.50 -22.06 -11.77
N ALA A 379 -17.91 -21.27 -12.77
CA ALA A 379 -17.52 -19.88 -12.94
C ALA A 379 -18.27 -18.90 -12.01
N GLY A 380 -19.41 -19.27 -11.44
CA GLY A 380 -20.30 -18.38 -10.69
C GLY A 380 -19.62 -17.68 -9.49
N PHE A 381 -18.67 -18.36 -8.82
CA PHE A 381 -17.91 -17.75 -7.73
C PHE A 381 -16.98 -16.62 -8.22
N ARG A 382 -16.32 -16.81 -9.36
CA ARG A 382 -15.47 -15.79 -9.98
C ARG A 382 -16.32 -14.61 -10.48
N GLU A 383 -17.47 -14.88 -11.10
CA GLU A 383 -18.37 -13.85 -11.63
C GLU A 383 -18.91 -12.93 -10.52
N TRP A 384 -19.06 -13.47 -9.29
CA TRP A 384 -19.48 -12.68 -8.13
C TRP A 384 -18.47 -11.59 -7.74
N PHE A 385 -17.18 -11.75 -8.07
CA PHE A 385 -16.13 -10.77 -7.82
C PHE A 385 -15.81 -9.89 -9.03
N LEU A 386 -16.28 -10.26 -10.22
CA LEU A 386 -16.08 -9.43 -11.41
C LEU A 386 -17.03 -8.24 -11.37
N VAL A 387 -16.46 -7.04 -11.45
CA VAL A 387 -17.20 -5.81 -11.71
C VAL A 387 -17.53 -5.83 -13.21
N ARG A 388 -18.80 -5.79 -13.54
CA ARG A 388 -19.30 -5.75 -14.92
C ARG A 388 -19.38 -4.33 -15.45
#